data_a24246e66f1f143405ea51aa4b92440d
#
_entry.id   a24246e66f1f143405ea51aa4b92440d
#
_cell.length_a   1.000
_cell.length_b   1.000
_cell.length_c   1.000
_cell.angle_alpha   90.00
_cell.angle_beta   90.00
_cell.angle_gamma   90.00
#
_symmetry.space_group_name_H-M   'P 1'
#
loop_
_entity.id
_entity.type
_entity.pdbx_description
1 polymer ?
#
loop_
_entity_poly.entity_id
_entity_poly.type
_entity_poly.pdbx_seq_one_letter_code
_entity_poly.pdbx_strand_id
1 'polypeptide(L)'
;MNEIDQKIVEYLLKDARTPHTQIADEIGLSRPAVAERVKKLEQAGVIKGYSAIVDPVAIGQSITAFISAKYAGIMKKDVERVLRELANRKEILEIHSIAGEDCFLFKVRAADINQLNETVNLLKKTPLEMTTKTTIVLQTYFEKIGGTLLESR
;
A
#
# COMPACT_ATOMS: atom_id res chain seq x y z
N MET A 1 6.33 17.06 -12.28
CA MET A 1 6.65 17.60 -10.93
C MET A 1 7.94 18.39 -11.06
N ASN A 2 8.02 19.60 -10.51
CA ASN A 2 9.23 20.41 -10.56
C ASN A 2 10.23 20.00 -9.45
N GLU A 3 11.48 20.49 -9.51
CA GLU A 3 12.55 20.14 -8.55
C GLU A 3 12.20 20.49 -7.09
N ILE A 4 11.49 21.60 -6.86
CA ILE A 4 11.07 22.01 -5.52
C ILE A 4 10.05 21.03 -4.95
N ASP A 5 9.07 20.63 -5.75
CA ASP A 5 8.05 19.67 -5.34
C ASP A 5 8.66 18.28 -5.10
N GLN A 6 9.68 17.89 -5.90
CA GLN A 6 10.44 16.65 -5.67
C GLN A 6 11.13 16.67 -4.31
N LYS A 7 11.84 17.75 -3.97
CA LYS A 7 12.49 17.91 -2.66
C LYS A 7 11.48 17.85 -1.51
N ILE A 8 10.33 18.51 -1.64
CA ILE A 8 9.27 18.43 -0.62
C ILE A 8 8.82 16.97 -0.41
N VAL A 9 8.56 16.24 -1.50
CA VAL A 9 8.15 14.83 -1.44
C VAL A 9 9.25 13.97 -0.84
N GLU A 10 10.54 14.21 -1.14
CA GLU A 10 11.67 13.49 -0.54
C GLU A 10 11.72 13.63 0.99
N TYR A 11 11.53 14.86 1.52
CA TYR A 11 11.45 15.07 2.96
C TYR A 11 10.31 14.29 3.58
N LEU A 12 9.12 14.35 2.99
CA LEU A 12 7.92 13.68 3.49
C LEU A 12 7.99 12.15 3.34
N LEU A 13 8.72 11.63 2.34
CA LEU A 13 8.99 10.18 2.22
C LEU A 13 9.96 9.68 3.31
N LYS A 14 10.90 10.53 3.77
CA LYS A 14 11.81 10.18 4.88
C LYS A 14 11.10 10.23 6.23
N ASP A 15 10.37 11.29 6.50
CA ASP A 15 9.52 11.43 7.68
C ASP A 15 8.31 12.32 7.35
N ALA A 16 7.14 11.68 7.30
CA ALA A 16 5.87 12.36 7.02
C ALA A 16 5.49 13.43 8.07
N ARG A 17 6.19 13.48 9.22
CA ARG A 17 5.99 14.47 10.28
C ARG A 17 6.97 15.64 10.20
N THR A 18 7.86 15.66 9.20
CA THR A 18 8.81 16.79 9.02
C THR A 18 8.04 18.11 9.00
N PRO A 19 8.34 19.06 9.91
CA PRO A 19 7.65 20.35 9.94
C PRO A 19 7.86 21.14 8.64
N HIS A 20 6.81 21.78 8.15
CA HIS A 20 6.93 22.63 6.95
C HIS A 20 7.94 23.78 7.12
N THR A 21 8.21 24.22 8.36
CA THR A 21 9.27 25.20 8.65
C THR A 21 10.65 24.63 8.33
N GLN A 22 10.93 23.41 8.74
CA GLN A 22 12.19 22.72 8.46
C GLN A 22 12.39 22.52 6.95
N ILE A 23 11.35 22.05 6.25
CA ILE A 23 11.41 21.90 4.78
C ILE A 23 11.67 23.27 4.12
N ALA A 24 10.99 24.32 4.58
CA ALA A 24 11.13 25.66 4.05
C ALA A 24 12.57 26.20 4.18
N ASP A 25 13.18 26.03 5.33
CA ASP A 25 14.56 26.43 5.61
C ASP A 25 15.57 25.71 4.69
N GLU A 26 15.38 24.39 4.47
CA GLU A 26 16.26 23.57 3.65
C GLU A 26 16.16 23.86 2.14
N ILE A 27 14.98 24.28 1.65
CA ILE A 27 14.78 24.52 0.22
C ILE A 27 14.69 26.01 -0.14
N GLY A 28 14.90 26.91 0.83
CA GLY A 28 14.92 28.35 0.60
C GLY A 28 13.55 28.95 0.30
N LEU A 29 12.49 28.45 0.92
CA LEU A 29 11.12 28.96 0.78
C LEU A 29 10.54 29.45 2.11
N SER A 30 9.40 30.16 2.05
CA SER A 30 8.62 30.42 3.24
C SER A 30 7.75 29.22 3.64
N ARG A 31 7.45 29.06 4.94
CA ARG A 31 6.52 28.02 5.44
C ARG A 31 5.16 28.03 4.72
N PRO A 32 4.50 29.19 4.49
CA PRO A 32 3.24 29.22 3.74
C PRO A 32 3.39 28.69 2.30
N ALA A 33 4.51 28.99 1.64
CA ALA A 33 4.77 28.49 0.28
C ALA A 33 4.91 26.96 0.25
N VAL A 34 5.60 26.37 1.24
CA VAL A 34 5.69 24.91 1.39
C VAL A 34 4.31 24.30 1.65
N ALA A 35 3.54 24.87 2.58
CA ALA A 35 2.21 24.38 2.90
C ALA A 35 1.25 24.39 1.69
N GLU A 36 1.30 25.46 0.88
CA GLU A 36 0.50 25.54 -0.34
C GLU A 36 0.92 24.47 -1.38
N ARG A 37 2.22 24.23 -1.53
CA ARG A 37 2.74 23.21 -2.43
C ARG A 37 2.34 21.81 -1.99
N VAL A 38 2.47 21.48 -0.71
CA VAL A 38 2.01 20.19 -0.15
C VAL A 38 0.53 20.00 -0.44
N LYS A 39 -0.30 21.00 -0.17
CA LYS A 39 -1.74 20.96 -0.49
C LYS A 39 -2.01 20.69 -1.97
N LYS A 40 -1.26 21.31 -2.88
CA LYS A 40 -1.38 21.05 -4.33
C LYS A 40 -0.99 19.61 -4.69
N LEU A 41 0.08 19.07 -4.07
CA LEU A 41 0.52 17.69 -4.27
C LEU A 41 -0.52 16.67 -3.76
N GLU A 42 -1.17 16.97 -2.64
CA GLU A 42 -2.29 16.17 -2.12
C GLU A 42 -3.51 16.24 -3.07
N GLN A 43 -3.92 17.43 -3.50
CA GLN A 43 -5.03 17.60 -4.43
C GLN A 43 -4.78 16.93 -5.79
N ALA A 44 -3.54 16.92 -6.25
CA ALA A 44 -3.13 16.26 -7.49
C ALA A 44 -2.98 14.74 -7.33
N GLY A 45 -3.15 14.19 -6.11
CA GLY A 45 -3.00 12.76 -5.82
C GLY A 45 -1.56 12.25 -5.90
N VAL A 46 -0.56 13.13 -5.91
CA VAL A 46 0.86 12.77 -5.80
C VAL A 46 1.13 12.27 -4.38
N ILE A 47 0.67 13.01 -3.37
CA ILE A 47 0.60 12.53 -1.99
C ILE A 47 -0.81 12.00 -1.76
N LYS A 48 -0.93 10.69 -1.58
CA LYS A 48 -2.22 10.02 -1.39
C LYS A 48 -2.67 9.95 0.06
N GLY A 49 -1.77 10.22 1.01
CA GLY A 49 -2.04 10.17 2.44
C GLY A 49 -0.78 9.99 3.26
N TYR A 50 -0.97 9.92 4.56
CA TYR A 50 0.08 9.73 5.56
C TYR A 50 -0.33 8.58 6.47
N SER A 51 0.62 7.75 6.88
CA SER A 51 0.37 6.62 7.77
C SER A 51 1.52 6.41 8.73
N ALA A 52 1.21 5.90 9.92
CA ALA A 52 2.22 5.41 10.83
C ALA A 52 2.74 4.04 10.35
N ILE A 53 4.05 3.87 10.38
CA ILE A 53 4.67 2.56 10.17
C ILE A 53 4.79 1.91 11.54
N VAL A 54 4.08 0.80 11.73
CA VAL A 54 4.04 0.07 12.99
C VAL A 54 4.62 -1.32 12.83
N ASP A 55 5.25 -1.84 13.89
CA ASP A 55 5.68 -3.23 13.93
C ASP A 55 4.44 -4.15 13.96
N PRO A 56 4.25 -4.99 12.93
CA PRO A 56 3.09 -5.87 12.87
C PRO A 56 3.03 -6.88 14.02
N VAL A 57 4.17 -7.33 14.54
CA VAL A 57 4.22 -8.25 15.67
C VAL A 57 3.72 -7.55 16.94
N ALA A 58 4.14 -6.30 17.16
CA ALA A 58 3.72 -5.52 18.32
C ALA A 58 2.21 -5.25 18.38
N ILE A 59 1.53 -5.26 17.21
CA ILE A 59 0.06 -5.11 17.12
C ILE A 59 -0.67 -6.45 16.92
N GLY A 60 0.01 -7.58 17.19
CA GLY A 60 -0.60 -8.91 17.15
C GLY A 60 -0.82 -9.48 15.74
N GLN A 61 -0.14 -8.97 14.72
CA GLN A 61 -0.21 -9.45 13.33
C GLN A 61 1.10 -10.12 12.93
N SER A 62 1.39 -11.28 13.52
CA SER A 62 2.70 -11.94 13.42
C SER A 62 2.96 -12.64 12.08
N ILE A 63 1.92 -12.90 11.29
CA ILE A 63 2.03 -13.59 10.00
C ILE A 63 1.80 -12.61 8.87
N THR A 64 2.77 -12.51 7.96
CA THR A 64 2.61 -11.88 6.65
C THR A 64 2.58 -12.96 5.58
N ALA A 65 1.66 -12.88 4.64
CA ALA A 65 1.61 -13.79 3.51
C ALA A 65 1.25 -13.06 2.20
N PHE A 66 1.71 -13.63 1.10
CA PHE A 66 1.27 -13.28 -0.25
C PHE A 66 0.36 -14.38 -0.78
N ILE A 67 -0.82 -14.00 -1.27
CA ILE A 67 -1.79 -14.91 -1.85
C ILE A 67 -1.96 -14.55 -3.32
N SER A 68 -1.44 -15.40 -4.20
CA SER A 68 -1.76 -15.33 -5.62
C SER A 68 -3.14 -15.93 -5.85
N ALA A 69 -3.94 -15.30 -6.70
CA ALA A 69 -5.28 -15.75 -7.01
C ALA A 69 -5.59 -15.68 -8.50
N LYS A 70 -6.25 -16.71 -8.99
CA LYS A 70 -6.77 -16.82 -10.35
C LYS A 70 -8.28 -17.01 -10.28
N TYR A 71 -9.01 -16.34 -11.18
CA TYR A 71 -10.45 -16.53 -11.32
C TYR A 71 -10.80 -17.00 -12.74
N ALA A 72 -11.88 -17.73 -12.88
CA ALA A 72 -12.38 -18.21 -14.17
C ALA A 72 -13.42 -17.21 -14.72
N GLY A 73 -12.92 -16.25 -15.49
CA GLY A 73 -13.65 -15.46 -16.47
C GLY A 73 -15.06 -14.96 -16.15
N ILE A 74 -15.20 -13.95 -15.29
CA ILE A 74 -16.48 -13.26 -15.01
C ILE A 74 -16.43 -11.82 -15.53
N MET A 75 -17.57 -11.17 -15.69
CA MET A 75 -17.69 -9.82 -16.22
C MET A 75 -16.88 -8.80 -15.38
N LYS A 76 -16.20 -7.89 -16.05
CA LYS A 76 -15.28 -6.90 -15.46
C LYS A 76 -15.88 -6.11 -14.28
N LYS A 77 -17.17 -5.81 -14.32
CA LYS A 77 -17.89 -5.07 -13.24
C LYS A 77 -17.94 -5.84 -11.92
N ASP A 78 -18.11 -7.16 -11.97
CA ASP A 78 -18.16 -8.00 -10.78
C ASP A 78 -16.79 -8.09 -10.12
N VAL A 79 -15.72 -8.13 -10.93
CA VAL A 79 -14.33 -8.14 -10.43
C VAL A 79 -14.05 -6.88 -9.61
N GLU A 80 -14.32 -5.69 -10.16
CA GLU A 80 -14.08 -4.42 -9.46
C GLU A 80 -14.87 -4.30 -8.15
N ARG A 81 -16.13 -4.73 -8.15
CA ARG A 81 -16.97 -4.72 -6.96
C ARG A 81 -16.41 -5.61 -5.86
N VAL A 82 -16.07 -6.85 -6.20
CA VAL A 82 -15.50 -7.81 -5.24
C VAL A 82 -14.17 -7.33 -4.69
N LEU A 83 -13.28 -6.78 -5.54
CA LEU A 83 -11.99 -6.26 -5.08
C LEU A 83 -12.15 -5.05 -4.14
N ARG A 84 -13.12 -4.16 -4.38
CA ARG A 84 -13.44 -3.05 -3.46
C ARG A 84 -13.96 -3.55 -2.11
N GLU A 85 -14.80 -4.57 -2.11
CA GLU A 85 -15.29 -5.20 -0.86
C GLU A 85 -14.12 -5.83 -0.08
N LEU A 86 -13.23 -6.54 -0.77
CA LEU A 86 -12.02 -7.11 -0.18
C LEU A 86 -11.05 -6.05 0.36
N ALA A 87 -10.92 -4.91 -0.31
CA ALA A 87 -10.05 -3.81 0.13
C ALA A 87 -10.48 -3.19 1.47
N ASN A 88 -11.74 -3.38 1.91
CA ASN A 88 -12.21 -2.94 3.22
C ASN A 88 -11.88 -3.91 4.36
N ARG A 89 -11.27 -5.06 4.05
CA ARG A 89 -10.88 -6.05 5.05
C ARG A 89 -9.56 -5.66 5.72
N LYS A 90 -9.53 -5.70 7.05
CA LYS A 90 -8.36 -5.27 7.85
C LYS A 90 -7.12 -6.13 7.60
N GLU A 91 -7.33 -7.41 7.34
CA GLU A 91 -6.28 -8.37 7.05
C GLU A 91 -5.65 -8.22 5.66
N ILE A 92 -6.32 -7.55 4.72
CA ILE A 92 -5.84 -7.33 3.36
C ILE A 92 -5.18 -5.96 3.27
N LEU A 93 -3.88 -5.93 3.04
CA LEU A 93 -3.08 -4.70 3.00
C LEU A 93 -2.91 -4.15 1.59
N GLU A 94 -2.78 -5.05 0.61
CA GLU A 94 -2.54 -4.68 -0.79
C GLU A 94 -3.29 -5.66 -1.70
N ILE A 95 -3.79 -5.14 -2.82
CA ILE A 95 -4.40 -5.92 -3.90
C ILE A 95 -3.81 -5.41 -5.21
N HIS A 96 -3.13 -6.29 -5.93
CA HIS A 96 -2.54 -5.98 -7.22
C HIS A 96 -3.14 -6.87 -8.31
N SER A 97 -3.47 -6.28 -9.46
CA SER A 97 -3.64 -7.04 -10.69
C SER A 97 -2.25 -7.31 -11.27
N ILE A 98 -1.97 -8.54 -11.60
CA ILE A 98 -0.66 -8.99 -12.08
C ILE A 98 -0.77 -9.60 -13.47
N ALA A 99 0.31 -9.50 -14.24
CA ALA A 99 0.45 -10.21 -15.50
C ALA A 99 1.16 -11.54 -15.26
N GLY A 100 0.60 -12.64 -15.77
CA GLY A 100 1.15 -13.98 -15.60
C GLY A 100 0.06 -15.04 -15.55
N GLU A 101 0.35 -16.15 -14.90
CA GLU A 101 -0.62 -17.26 -14.73
C GLU A 101 -1.75 -16.90 -13.77
N ASP A 102 -1.45 -16.11 -12.74
CA ASP A 102 -2.41 -15.60 -11.76
C ASP A 102 -2.92 -14.22 -12.17
N CYS A 103 -4.11 -13.84 -11.71
CA CYS A 103 -4.75 -12.56 -12.02
C CYS A 103 -4.47 -11.50 -10.95
N PHE A 104 -4.38 -11.92 -9.70
CA PHE A 104 -4.22 -11.04 -8.54
C PHE A 104 -3.14 -11.52 -7.58
N LEU A 105 -2.52 -10.56 -6.91
CA LEU A 105 -1.64 -10.78 -5.77
C LEU A 105 -2.15 -9.96 -4.59
N PHE A 106 -2.42 -10.64 -3.48
CA PHE A 106 -2.83 -10.03 -2.22
C PHE A 106 -1.67 -10.08 -1.24
N LYS A 107 -1.38 -8.97 -0.56
CA LYS A 107 -0.56 -8.95 0.65
C LYS A 107 -1.50 -8.95 1.84
N VAL A 108 -1.35 -9.93 2.72
CA VAL A 108 -2.21 -10.10 3.89
C VAL A 108 -1.40 -10.20 5.17
N ARG A 109 -2.00 -9.79 6.28
CA ARG A 109 -1.48 -10.02 7.63
C ARG A 109 -2.51 -10.72 8.48
N ALA A 110 -2.02 -11.59 9.36
CA ALA A 110 -2.86 -12.37 10.28
C ALA A 110 -2.16 -12.53 11.63
N ALA A 111 -2.94 -12.70 12.68
CA ALA A 111 -2.42 -12.98 14.00
C ALA A 111 -1.84 -14.39 14.10
N ASP A 112 -2.49 -15.36 13.43
CA ASP A 112 -2.13 -16.77 13.44
C ASP A 112 -2.55 -17.48 12.13
N ILE A 113 -2.22 -18.77 12.05
CA ILE A 113 -2.53 -19.62 10.89
C ILE A 113 -4.04 -19.78 10.69
N ASN A 114 -4.85 -19.78 11.75
CA ASN A 114 -6.30 -19.92 11.63
C ASN A 114 -6.89 -18.71 10.94
N GLN A 115 -6.50 -17.50 11.36
CA GLN A 115 -6.94 -16.27 10.72
C GLN A 115 -6.45 -16.18 9.25
N LEU A 116 -5.22 -16.62 8.97
CA LEU A 116 -4.74 -16.70 7.58
C LEU A 116 -5.61 -17.64 6.75
N ASN A 117 -5.94 -18.82 7.29
CA ASN A 117 -6.80 -19.79 6.61
C ASN A 117 -8.23 -19.25 6.39
N GLU A 118 -8.77 -18.49 7.34
CA GLU A 118 -10.06 -17.79 7.17
C GLU A 118 -10.01 -16.80 6.01
N THR A 119 -8.92 -16.03 5.89
CA THR A 119 -8.71 -15.09 4.79
C THR A 119 -8.61 -15.82 3.44
N VAL A 120 -7.88 -16.93 3.37
CA VAL A 120 -7.80 -17.76 2.15
C VAL A 120 -9.19 -18.29 1.77
N ASN A 121 -9.95 -18.78 2.73
CA ASN A 121 -11.31 -19.29 2.51
C ASN A 121 -12.27 -18.18 2.08
N LEU A 122 -12.12 -16.97 2.63
CA LEU A 122 -12.88 -15.81 2.18
C LEU A 122 -12.65 -15.54 0.69
N LEU A 123 -11.40 -15.53 0.23
CA LEU A 123 -11.08 -15.30 -1.19
C LEU A 123 -11.71 -16.35 -2.09
N LYS A 124 -11.66 -17.64 -1.70
CA LYS A 124 -12.26 -18.76 -2.45
C LYS A 124 -13.79 -18.69 -2.54
N LYS A 125 -14.43 -18.13 -1.50
CA LYS A 125 -15.90 -18.02 -1.40
C LYS A 125 -16.47 -16.76 -2.05
N THR A 126 -15.61 -15.88 -2.61
CA THR A 126 -16.11 -14.74 -3.36
C THR A 126 -16.87 -15.17 -4.60
N PRO A 127 -17.76 -14.32 -5.17
CA PRO A 127 -18.41 -14.62 -6.44
C PRO A 127 -17.45 -14.88 -7.61
N LEU A 128 -16.16 -14.58 -7.45
CA LEU A 128 -15.14 -14.86 -8.45
C LEU A 128 -14.61 -16.30 -8.39
N GLU A 129 -14.99 -17.08 -7.37
CA GLU A 129 -14.54 -18.48 -7.18
C GLU A 129 -13.03 -18.65 -7.38
N MET A 130 -12.24 -17.84 -6.64
CA MET A 130 -10.81 -17.77 -6.83
C MET A 130 -10.10 -19.07 -6.45
N THR A 131 -9.24 -19.56 -7.32
CA THR A 131 -8.20 -20.52 -6.97
C THR A 131 -7.01 -19.77 -6.41
N THR A 132 -6.48 -20.20 -5.26
CA THR A 132 -5.46 -19.45 -4.52
C THR A 132 -4.20 -20.29 -4.27
N LYS A 133 -3.04 -19.60 -4.28
CA LYS A 133 -1.74 -20.13 -3.84
C LYS A 133 -1.20 -19.18 -2.77
N THR A 134 -0.94 -19.70 -1.57
CA THR A 134 -0.47 -18.91 -0.43
C THR A 134 1.02 -19.12 -0.20
N THR A 135 1.76 -18.01 -0.07
CA THR A 135 3.18 -18.00 0.28
C THR A 135 3.35 -17.22 1.58
N ILE A 136 3.76 -17.91 2.65
CA ILE A 136 4.01 -17.29 3.95
C ILE A 136 5.42 -16.69 3.96
N VAL A 137 5.52 -15.44 4.43
CA VAL A 137 6.79 -14.74 4.62
C VAL A 137 7.45 -15.27 5.90
N LEU A 138 8.64 -15.85 5.77
CA LEU A 138 9.41 -16.31 6.92
C LEU A 138 10.12 -15.16 7.63
N GLN A 139 10.61 -14.18 6.85
CA GLN A 139 11.32 -13.01 7.38
C GLN A 139 11.21 -11.85 6.41
N THR A 140 10.93 -10.67 6.93
CA THR A 140 11.02 -9.41 6.17
C THR A 140 12.34 -8.72 6.54
N TYR A 141 13.23 -8.55 5.59
CA TYR A 141 14.51 -7.86 5.82
C TYR A 141 14.34 -6.34 5.83
N PHE A 142 13.52 -5.81 4.94
CA PHE A 142 13.12 -4.40 4.94
C PHE A 142 11.86 -4.18 4.10
N GLU A 143 11.16 -3.11 4.39
CA GLU A 143 9.99 -2.65 3.65
C GLU A 143 10.02 -1.11 3.59
N LYS A 144 9.98 -0.55 2.38
CA LYS A 144 9.87 0.91 2.17
C LYS A 144 8.43 1.25 1.83
N ILE A 145 7.68 1.64 2.84
CA ILE A 145 6.30 2.10 2.68
C ILE A 145 6.34 3.51 2.08
N GLY A 146 5.55 3.76 1.03
CA GLY A 146 5.56 5.03 0.30
C GLY A 146 6.58 5.11 -0.84
N GLY A 147 7.55 4.19 -0.90
CA GLY A 147 8.53 4.13 -1.99
C GLY A 147 9.69 5.10 -1.86
N THR A 148 10.29 5.46 -2.98
CA THR A 148 11.40 6.42 -3.08
C THR A 148 11.33 7.13 -4.43
N LEU A 149 11.78 8.38 -4.50
CA LEU A 149 11.96 9.04 -5.79
C LEU A 149 13.21 8.46 -6.48
N LEU A 150 13.04 8.14 -7.76
CA LEU A 150 14.16 7.80 -8.62
C LEU A 150 14.75 9.10 -9.16
N GLU A 151 16.08 9.19 -9.23
CA GLU A 151 16.74 10.31 -9.88
C GLU A 151 16.23 10.42 -11.32
N SER A 152 15.87 11.63 -11.74
CA SER A 152 15.55 11.92 -13.13
C SER A 152 16.82 11.68 -13.98
N ARG A 153 16.73 10.75 -14.92
CA ARG A 153 17.77 10.52 -15.92
C ARG A 153 17.90 11.71 -16.86
#